data_3d0e3f6d5fc3d74189e181f994b34227
#
_entry.id   3d0e3f6d5fc3d74189e181f994b34227
#
_cell.length_a   1.000
_cell.length_b   1.000
_cell.length_c   1.000
_cell.angle_alpha   90.00
_cell.angle_beta   90.00
_cell.angle_gamma   90.00
#
_symmetry.space_group_name_H-M   'P 1'
#
loop_
_entity.id
_entity.type
_entity.pdbx_description
1 polymer ?
#
loop_
_entity_poly.entity_id
_entity_poly.type
_entity_poly.pdbx_seq_one_letter_code
_entity_poly.pdbx_strand_id
1 'polypeptide(L)'
;MTTVSQVAPAQALPARVVPAKIRANPIIQIAIYGLLFFLCFTWLFPLYWMVSTALKNDPQVYTVPPVWLPDPMFWNNFVDGWARYDFNTAAINSVFRYSLPVTVLTVISSFIVAYGFAKITWRGQGFFFGLCIATMMLPWQVTMVPLFIIFKNLGWINSPLYLPLTFPALFGHPYFIFLLRQFFRTIPEELSEAARIEGASEWKILWGIILPLSKPAVAVVVLFRFLWSWNDYLGPLIYLNKDDLYPLSLGIWRLQRTATSTGNTALAYPHLMAVSTIVALPVIIAFILAQRTFIEGISTTGLKG
;
A
#
# COMPACT_ATOMS: atom_id res chain seq x y z
N MET A 1 61.31 19.63 42.30
CA MET A 1 61.31 18.57 41.22
C MET A 1 59.90 18.39 40.71
N THR A 2 59.57 19.07 39.63
CA THR A 2 58.28 19.07 39.01
C THR A 2 58.30 18.06 37.82
N THR A 3 57.57 16.95 37.93
CA THR A 3 57.45 15.94 36.88
C THR A 3 56.50 16.46 35.83
N VAL A 4 56.97 16.74 34.62
CA VAL A 4 56.20 17.06 33.43
C VAL A 4 55.60 15.75 32.88
N SER A 5 54.30 15.63 32.98
CA SER A 5 53.55 14.53 32.36
C SER A 5 53.61 14.66 30.83
N GLN A 6 54.24 13.69 30.16
CA GLN A 6 54.24 13.59 28.69
C GLN A 6 52.84 13.17 28.22
N VAL A 7 52.18 14.08 27.51
CA VAL A 7 50.93 13.79 26.78
C VAL A 7 51.29 12.92 25.57
N ALA A 8 50.75 11.72 25.53
CA ALA A 8 50.90 10.81 24.38
C ALA A 8 50.29 11.42 23.10
N PRO A 9 50.93 11.27 21.92
CA PRO A 9 50.40 11.80 20.69
C PRO A 9 49.10 11.10 20.31
N ALA A 10 48.09 11.89 19.95
CA ALA A 10 46.81 11.40 19.49
C ALA A 10 46.98 10.41 18.31
N GLN A 11 46.50 9.19 18.47
CA GLN A 11 46.47 8.20 17.39
C GLN A 11 45.65 8.73 16.23
N ALA A 12 46.27 8.89 15.06
CA ALA A 12 45.60 9.27 13.84
C ALA A 12 44.53 8.21 13.51
N LEU A 13 43.30 8.65 13.40
CA LEU A 13 42.18 7.79 12.95
C LEU A 13 42.53 7.16 11.60
N PRO A 14 42.28 5.85 11.40
CA PRO A 14 42.56 5.19 10.13
C PRO A 14 41.81 5.87 9.00
N ALA A 15 42.53 6.19 7.94
CA ALA A 15 41.95 6.80 6.74
C ALA A 15 40.77 5.98 6.25
N ARG A 16 39.63 6.66 6.08
CA ARG A 16 38.39 6.07 5.56
C ARG A 16 38.70 5.44 4.20
N VAL A 17 38.74 4.11 4.14
CA VAL A 17 38.90 3.37 2.89
C VAL A 17 37.65 3.65 2.06
N VAL A 18 37.76 4.57 1.11
CA VAL A 18 36.72 4.78 0.09
C VAL A 18 36.76 3.54 -0.80
N PRO A 19 35.66 2.75 -0.87
CA PRO A 19 35.66 1.58 -1.73
C PRO A 19 35.96 2.01 -3.16
N ALA A 20 36.99 1.39 -3.77
CA ALA A 20 37.33 1.63 -5.16
C ALA A 20 36.09 1.39 -6.03
N LYS A 21 35.69 2.38 -6.84
CA LYS A 21 34.62 2.22 -7.84
C LYS A 21 35.04 1.05 -8.71
N ILE A 22 34.42 -0.12 -8.51
CA ILE A 22 34.58 -1.27 -9.39
C ILE A 22 34.06 -0.80 -10.76
N ARG A 23 34.96 -0.53 -11.69
CA ARG A 23 34.58 -0.28 -13.09
C ARG A 23 34.04 -1.60 -13.63
N ALA A 24 32.72 -1.74 -13.58
CA ALA A 24 32.07 -2.91 -14.17
C ALA A 24 32.45 -3.00 -15.66
N ASN A 25 32.79 -4.19 -16.11
CA ASN A 25 33.10 -4.45 -17.52
C ASN A 25 31.93 -3.91 -18.39
N PRO A 26 32.21 -3.08 -19.41
CA PRO A 26 31.17 -2.48 -20.25
C PRO A 26 30.24 -3.51 -20.88
N ILE A 27 30.71 -4.71 -21.19
CA ILE A 27 29.90 -5.80 -21.73
C ILE A 27 28.86 -6.25 -20.69
N ILE A 28 29.25 -6.38 -19.41
CA ILE A 28 28.34 -6.74 -18.32
C ILE A 28 27.30 -5.63 -18.12
N GLN A 29 27.72 -4.37 -18.19
CA GLN A 29 26.77 -3.25 -18.07
C GLN A 29 25.75 -3.26 -19.20
N ILE A 30 26.19 -3.46 -20.46
CA ILE A 30 25.28 -3.55 -21.60
C ILE A 30 24.30 -4.72 -21.43
N ALA A 31 24.77 -5.89 -20.97
CA ALA A 31 23.91 -7.04 -20.71
C ALA A 31 22.88 -6.76 -19.61
N ILE A 32 23.30 -6.12 -18.50
CA ILE A 32 22.40 -5.73 -17.40
C ILE A 32 21.35 -4.73 -17.90
N TYR A 33 21.75 -3.65 -18.59
CA TYR A 33 20.79 -2.67 -19.11
C TYR A 33 19.87 -3.27 -20.18
N GLY A 34 20.37 -4.16 -21.03
CA GLY A 34 19.56 -4.89 -22.00
C GLY A 34 18.50 -5.76 -21.32
N LEU A 35 18.89 -6.50 -20.27
CA LEU A 35 17.97 -7.29 -19.46
C LEU A 35 16.93 -6.40 -18.74
N LEU A 36 17.36 -5.31 -18.13
CA LEU A 36 16.46 -4.38 -17.46
C LEU A 36 15.46 -3.77 -18.44
N PHE A 37 15.93 -3.34 -19.63
CA PHE A 37 15.04 -2.81 -20.67
C PHE A 37 14.00 -3.84 -21.11
N PHE A 38 14.44 -5.08 -21.33
CA PHE A 38 13.54 -6.18 -21.71
C PHE A 38 12.48 -6.44 -20.63
N LEU A 39 12.90 -6.50 -19.37
CA LEU A 39 11.97 -6.67 -18.24
C LEU A 39 11.00 -5.49 -18.15
N CYS A 40 11.47 -4.25 -18.22
CA CYS A 40 10.60 -3.06 -18.20
C CYS A 40 9.58 -3.10 -19.34
N PHE A 41 10.02 -3.43 -20.55
CA PHE A 41 9.12 -3.56 -21.71
C PHE A 41 8.05 -4.63 -21.48
N THR A 42 8.45 -5.80 -20.98
CA THR A 42 7.52 -6.91 -20.69
C THR A 42 6.47 -6.52 -19.64
N TRP A 43 6.90 -5.79 -18.58
CA TRP A 43 5.97 -5.34 -17.53
C TRP A 43 5.07 -4.17 -17.96
N LEU A 44 5.54 -3.30 -18.85
CA LEU A 44 4.73 -2.19 -19.38
C LEU A 44 3.78 -2.63 -20.50
N PHE A 45 4.04 -3.77 -21.13
CA PHE A 45 3.24 -4.25 -22.26
C PHE A 45 1.76 -4.45 -21.93
N PRO A 46 1.36 -5.09 -20.80
CA PRO A 46 -0.06 -5.21 -20.43
C PRO A 46 -0.73 -3.85 -20.24
N LEU A 47 -0.02 -2.88 -19.64
CA LEU A 47 -0.53 -1.52 -19.46
C LEU A 47 -0.72 -0.80 -20.80
N TYR A 48 0.26 -0.90 -21.68
CA TYR A 48 0.13 -0.40 -23.05
C TYR A 48 -1.08 -1.01 -23.76
N TRP A 49 -1.26 -2.33 -23.67
CA TRP A 49 -2.37 -3.03 -24.31
C TRP A 49 -3.72 -2.61 -23.75
N MET A 50 -3.81 -2.40 -22.44
CA MET A 50 -5.01 -1.88 -21.78
C MET A 50 -5.40 -0.51 -22.32
N VAL A 51 -4.43 0.44 -22.38
CA VAL A 51 -4.66 1.80 -22.90
C VAL A 51 -4.98 1.77 -24.40
N SER A 52 -4.24 0.99 -25.19
CA SER A 52 -4.51 0.83 -26.63
C SER A 52 -5.94 0.29 -26.86
N THR A 53 -6.34 -0.72 -26.09
CA THR A 53 -7.68 -1.32 -26.24
C THR A 53 -8.79 -0.39 -25.75
N ALA A 54 -8.52 0.46 -24.76
CA ALA A 54 -9.44 1.50 -24.34
C ALA A 54 -9.81 2.49 -25.45
N LEU A 55 -8.90 2.68 -26.41
CA LEU A 55 -9.06 3.60 -27.54
C LEU A 55 -9.62 2.95 -28.82
N LYS A 56 -9.95 1.64 -28.78
CA LYS A 56 -10.51 0.88 -29.92
C LYS A 56 -12.03 0.90 -29.92
N ASN A 57 -12.60 0.60 -31.11
CA ASN A 57 -13.97 0.10 -31.22
C ASN A 57 -13.97 -1.45 -31.24
N ASP A 58 -15.15 -2.09 -31.17
CA ASP A 58 -15.24 -3.54 -31.14
C ASP A 58 -14.58 -4.24 -32.33
N PRO A 59 -14.79 -3.82 -33.62
CA PRO A 59 -14.09 -4.42 -34.73
C PRO A 59 -12.59 -4.43 -34.59
N GLN A 60 -11.98 -3.32 -34.12
CA GLN A 60 -10.52 -3.21 -33.92
C GLN A 60 -10.02 -4.12 -32.78
N VAL A 61 -10.85 -4.44 -31.78
CA VAL A 61 -10.48 -5.35 -30.68
C VAL A 61 -10.30 -6.78 -31.19
N TYR A 62 -11.20 -7.23 -32.10
CA TYR A 62 -11.28 -8.62 -32.54
C TYR A 62 -10.61 -8.87 -33.90
N THR A 63 -10.01 -7.85 -34.51
CA THR A 63 -9.30 -7.98 -35.80
C THR A 63 -8.03 -8.83 -35.66
N VAL A 64 -7.78 -9.68 -36.66
CA VAL A 64 -6.56 -10.48 -36.80
C VAL A 64 -5.88 -10.10 -38.12
N PRO A 65 -4.62 -9.68 -38.11
CA PRO A 65 -3.70 -9.51 -36.96
C PRO A 65 -4.11 -8.39 -36.01
N PRO A 66 -3.68 -8.44 -34.73
CA PRO A 66 -4.08 -7.46 -33.72
C PRO A 66 -3.73 -6.03 -34.11
N VAL A 67 -4.64 -5.10 -33.89
CA VAL A 67 -4.39 -3.66 -34.08
C VAL A 67 -3.59 -3.15 -32.86
N TRP A 68 -2.36 -2.76 -33.11
CA TRP A 68 -1.47 -2.23 -32.07
C TRP A 68 -1.81 -0.79 -31.70
N LEU A 69 -1.88 0.07 -32.71
CA LEU A 69 -2.25 1.47 -32.55
C LEU A 69 -3.62 1.69 -33.22
N PRO A 70 -4.68 2.05 -32.46
CA PRO A 70 -6.00 2.24 -33.03
C PRO A 70 -6.06 3.47 -33.94
N ASP A 71 -6.70 3.33 -35.10
CA ASP A 71 -7.01 4.40 -36.04
C ASP A 71 -8.41 4.13 -36.64
N PRO A 72 -9.40 5.02 -36.41
CA PRO A 72 -9.38 6.17 -35.53
C PRO A 72 -9.33 5.80 -34.03
N MET A 73 -8.87 6.73 -33.18
CA MET A 73 -8.88 6.59 -31.72
C MET A 73 -10.22 7.05 -31.13
N PHE A 74 -10.86 6.21 -30.30
CA PHE A 74 -12.15 6.49 -29.68
C PHE A 74 -12.01 6.97 -28.24
N TRP A 75 -11.69 8.25 -28.04
CA TRP A 75 -11.53 8.86 -26.72
C TRP A 75 -12.83 8.86 -25.91
N ASN A 76 -13.98 8.86 -26.56
CA ASN A 76 -15.28 8.83 -25.91
C ASN A 76 -15.49 7.57 -25.05
N ASN A 77 -14.79 6.48 -25.31
CA ASN A 77 -14.87 5.27 -24.49
C ASN A 77 -14.57 5.53 -23.01
N PHE A 78 -13.73 6.50 -22.69
CA PHE A 78 -13.44 6.88 -21.29
C PHE A 78 -14.64 7.55 -20.63
N VAL A 79 -15.30 8.46 -21.32
CA VAL A 79 -16.47 9.20 -20.83
C VAL A 79 -17.69 8.30 -20.78
N ASP A 80 -17.97 7.60 -21.87
CA ASP A 80 -19.14 6.74 -22.01
C ASP A 80 -19.07 5.53 -21.07
N GLY A 81 -17.90 4.89 -20.97
CA GLY A 81 -17.68 3.78 -20.05
C GLY A 81 -17.84 4.19 -18.59
N TRP A 82 -17.35 5.38 -18.23
CA TRP A 82 -17.48 5.92 -16.88
C TRP A 82 -18.92 6.30 -16.53
N ALA A 83 -19.60 7.01 -17.42
CA ALA A 83 -20.96 7.49 -17.18
C ALA A 83 -22.01 6.37 -17.20
N ARG A 84 -21.86 5.39 -18.10
CA ARG A 84 -22.85 4.32 -18.32
C ARG A 84 -23.10 3.44 -17.10
N TYR A 85 -22.12 3.31 -16.21
CA TYR A 85 -22.14 2.38 -15.06
C TYR A 85 -22.03 3.09 -13.71
N ASP A 86 -22.29 4.40 -13.66
CA ASP A 86 -22.26 5.23 -12.45
C ASP A 86 -20.96 5.07 -11.64
N PHE A 87 -19.82 5.15 -12.33
CA PHE A 87 -18.53 5.07 -11.66
C PHE A 87 -18.23 6.27 -10.75
N ASN A 88 -19.01 7.36 -10.82
CA ASN A 88 -18.92 8.46 -9.84
C ASN A 88 -19.27 7.97 -8.44
N THR A 89 -20.41 7.29 -8.29
CA THR A 89 -20.82 6.71 -7.01
C THR A 89 -19.83 5.65 -6.55
N ALA A 90 -19.36 4.78 -7.45
CA ALA A 90 -18.34 3.78 -7.11
C ALA A 90 -17.00 4.41 -6.68
N ALA A 91 -16.59 5.52 -7.28
CA ALA A 91 -15.39 6.25 -6.88
C ALA A 91 -15.52 6.90 -5.48
N ILE A 92 -16.66 7.54 -5.21
CA ILE A 92 -16.98 8.09 -3.88
C ILE A 92 -16.96 6.97 -2.84
N ASN A 93 -17.58 5.83 -3.14
CA ASN A 93 -17.57 4.67 -2.27
C ASN A 93 -16.16 4.15 -2.00
N SER A 94 -15.34 3.98 -3.05
CA SER A 94 -13.96 3.51 -2.90
C SER A 94 -13.10 4.45 -2.07
N VAL A 95 -13.15 5.75 -2.37
CA VAL A 95 -12.26 6.72 -1.72
C VAL A 95 -12.75 7.03 -0.31
N PHE A 96 -13.98 7.56 -0.18
CA PHE A 96 -14.43 8.19 1.06
C PHE A 96 -15.15 7.25 2.03
N ARG A 97 -15.78 6.18 1.54
CA ARG A 97 -16.48 5.24 2.40
C ARG A 97 -15.63 4.02 2.78
N TYR A 98 -14.64 3.65 1.94
CA TYR A 98 -13.84 2.47 2.18
C TYR A 98 -12.35 2.76 2.36
N SER A 99 -11.59 3.08 1.30
CA SER A 99 -10.12 3.06 1.34
C SER A 99 -9.54 4.10 2.30
N LEU A 100 -10.06 5.33 2.30
CA LEU A 100 -9.55 6.38 3.18
C LEU A 100 -9.87 6.09 4.66
N PRO A 101 -11.14 5.79 5.07
CA PRO A 101 -11.44 5.46 6.45
C PRO A 101 -10.65 4.27 6.97
N VAL A 102 -10.59 3.19 6.21
CA VAL A 102 -9.86 1.97 6.61
C VAL A 102 -8.36 2.24 6.75
N THR A 103 -7.78 3.03 5.84
CA THR A 103 -6.36 3.39 5.91
C THR A 103 -6.08 4.22 7.16
N VAL A 104 -6.83 5.29 7.38
CA VAL A 104 -6.64 6.18 8.54
C VAL A 104 -6.80 5.42 9.85
N LEU A 105 -7.89 4.65 10.00
CA LEU A 105 -8.16 3.87 11.20
C LEU A 105 -7.07 2.83 11.46
N THR A 106 -6.65 2.07 10.44
CA THR A 106 -5.59 1.07 10.58
C THR A 106 -4.25 1.70 10.95
N VAL A 107 -3.89 2.82 10.32
CA VAL A 107 -2.61 3.50 10.60
C VAL A 107 -2.57 4.01 12.03
N ILE A 108 -3.60 4.72 12.47
CA ILE A 108 -3.65 5.28 13.83
C ILE A 108 -3.65 4.16 14.87
N SER A 109 -4.52 3.17 14.73
CA SER A 109 -4.62 2.07 15.68
C SER A 109 -3.35 1.22 15.73
N SER A 110 -2.79 0.85 14.56
CA SER A 110 -1.54 0.09 14.51
C SER A 110 -0.35 0.88 15.08
N PHE A 111 -0.31 2.21 14.86
CA PHE A 111 0.73 3.09 15.39
C PHE A 111 0.71 3.13 16.93
N ILE A 112 -0.47 3.31 17.52
CA ILE A 112 -0.66 3.31 18.98
C ILE A 112 -0.30 1.95 19.59
N VAL A 113 -0.81 0.86 19.02
CA VAL A 113 -0.54 -0.50 19.51
C VAL A 113 0.94 -0.86 19.36
N ALA A 114 1.57 -0.51 18.24
CA ALA A 114 2.99 -0.74 18.03
C ALA A 114 3.86 0.01 19.04
N TYR A 115 3.47 1.23 19.42
CA TYR A 115 4.16 2.01 20.46
C TYR A 115 4.10 1.29 21.80
N GLY A 116 2.91 0.81 22.20
CA GLY A 116 2.74 0.02 23.43
C GLY A 116 3.60 -1.24 23.46
N PHE A 117 3.80 -1.89 22.29
CA PHE A 117 4.69 -3.06 22.18
C PHE A 117 6.18 -2.73 21.99
N ALA A 118 6.55 -1.49 21.69
CA ALA A 118 7.95 -1.13 21.42
C ALA A 118 8.61 -0.35 22.56
N LYS A 119 7.88 0.60 23.16
CA LYS A 119 8.43 1.66 24.04
C LYS A 119 7.87 1.63 25.46
N ILE A 120 6.81 0.89 25.73
CA ILE A 120 6.24 0.76 27.06
C ILE A 120 6.50 -0.65 27.57
N THR A 121 7.10 -0.76 28.77
CA THR A 121 7.34 -2.06 29.41
C THR A 121 6.13 -2.41 30.31
N TRP A 122 5.53 -3.59 30.08
CA TRP A 122 4.40 -4.08 30.87
C TRP A 122 4.40 -5.61 30.96
N ARG A 123 3.73 -6.14 31.99
CA ARG A 123 3.67 -7.61 32.22
C ARG A 123 2.85 -8.28 31.12
N GLY A 124 3.43 -9.31 30.49
CA GLY A 124 2.77 -10.06 29.40
C GLY A 124 3.03 -9.52 28.01
N GLN A 125 3.77 -8.42 27.82
CA GLN A 125 4.07 -7.79 26.51
C GLN A 125 4.52 -8.79 25.47
N GLY A 126 5.47 -9.70 25.81
CA GLY A 126 5.98 -10.72 24.90
C GLY A 126 4.93 -11.73 24.48
N PHE A 127 4.10 -12.19 25.41
CA PHE A 127 3.00 -13.12 25.15
C PHE A 127 1.97 -12.51 24.20
N PHE A 128 1.47 -11.32 24.50
CA PHE A 128 0.45 -10.65 23.68
C PHE A 128 1.00 -10.24 22.32
N PHE A 129 2.29 -9.86 22.23
CA PHE A 129 2.92 -9.63 20.94
C PHE A 129 3.04 -10.93 20.15
N GLY A 130 3.43 -12.04 20.80
CA GLY A 130 3.44 -13.37 20.18
C GLY A 130 2.07 -13.78 19.66
N LEU A 131 1.00 -13.53 20.43
CA LEU A 131 -0.37 -13.77 19.99
C LEU A 131 -0.75 -12.89 18.79
N CYS A 132 -0.37 -11.61 18.80
CA CYS A 132 -0.58 -10.71 17.66
C CYS A 132 0.08 -11.25 16.38
N ILE A 133 1.32 -11.75 16.47
CA ILE A 133 2.01 -12.38 15.34
C ILE A 133 1.32 -13.68 14.92
N ALA A 134 0.89 -14.50 15.87
CA ALA A 134 0.21 -15.76 15.57
C ALA A 134 -1.07 -15.56 14.75
N THR A 135 -1.79 -14.45 14.96
CA THR A 135 -2.98 -14.12 14.15
C THR A 135 -2.67 -13.91 12.66
N MET A 136 -1.42 -13.53 12.30
CA MET A 136 -1.02 -13.39 10.89
C MET A 136 -0.91 -14.75 10.18
N MET A 137 -0.76 -15.84 10.94
CA MET A 137 -0.68 -17.18 10.37
C MET A 137 -2.04 -17.75 9.98
N LEU A 138 -3.12 -17.13 10.47
CA LEU A 138 -4.47 -17.55 10.12
C LEU A 138 -4.83 -17.01 8.72
N PRO A 139 -5.07 -17.89 7.74
CA PRO A 139 -5.58 -17.45 6.45
C PRO A 139 -6.93 -16.76 6.65
N TRP A 140 -7.09 -15.58 6.06
CA TRP A 140 -8.33 -14.80 6.20
C TRP A 140 -9.58 -15.57 5.69
N GLN A 141 -9.39 -16.50 4.76
CA GLN A 141 -10.45 -17.36 4.24
C GLN A 141 -11.09 -18.23 5.33
N VAL A 142 -10.33 -18.64 6.35
CA VAL A 142 -10.83 -19.42 7.49
C VAL A 142 -11.75 -18.57 8.37
N THR A 143 -11.43 -17.29 8.55
CA THR A 143 -12.21 -16.37 9.39
C THR A 143 -13.38 -15.74 8.63
N MET A 144 -13.40 -15.80 7.31
CA MET A 144 -14.36 -15.15 6.44
C MET A 144 -15.81 -15.54 6.76
N VAL A 145 -16.10 -16.84 6.83
CA VAL A 145 -17.47 -17.34 7.08
C VAL A 145 -17.95 -17.03 8.51
N PRO A 146 -17.17 -17.28 9.57
CA PRO A 146 -17.53 -16.88 10.91
C PRO A 146 -17.80 -15.38 11.05
N LEU A 147 -16.94 -14.55 10.48
CA LEU A 147 -17.11 -13.09 10.51
C LEU A 147 -18.36 -12.64 9.73
N PHE A 148 -18.66 -13.27 8.60
CA PHE A 148 -19.89 -12.98 7.87
C PHE A 148 -21.13 -13.24 8.72
N ILE A 149 -21.17 -14.37 9.45
CA ILE A 149 -22.30 -14.71 10.31
C ILE A 149 -22.43 -13.67 11.43
N ILE A 150 -21.33 -13.29 12.06
CA ILE A 150 -21.32 -12.27 13.14
C ILE A 150 -21.84 -10.94 12.59
N PHE A 151 -21.29 -10.43 11.48
CA PHE A 151 -21.69 -9.14 10.93
C PHE A 151 -23.11 -9.14 10.36
N LYS A 152 -23.58 -10.28 9.85
CA LYS A 152 -24.97 -10.46 9.45
C LYS A 152 -25.91 -10.35 10.66
N ASN A 153 -25.60 -11.03 11.77
CA ASN A 153 -26.40 -10.98 12.99
C ASN A 153 -26.40 -9.59 13.64
N LEU A 154 -25.31 -8.82 13.45
CA LEU A 154 -25.24 -7.42 13.89
C LEU A 154 -25.96 -6.44 12.94
N GLY A 155 -26.52 -6.92 11.82
CA GLY A 155 -27.19 -6.07 10.83
C GLY A 155 -26.24 -5.17 10.04
N TRP A 156 -24.95 -5.52 9.97
CA TRP A 156 -23.93 -4.67 9.32
C TRP A 156 -23.78 -4.91 7.81
N ILE A 157 -24.41 -5.94 7.29
CA ILE A 157 -24.42 -6.21 5.82
C ILE A 157 -25.11 -5.05 5.10
N ASN A 158 -24.50 -4.60 4.00
CA ASN A 158 -24.94 -3.40 3.25
C ASN A 158 -24.95 -2.10 4.08
N SER A 159 -24.12 -2.00 5.11
CA SER A 159 -23.99 -0.75 5.84
C SER A 159 -23.38 0.35 4.95
N PRO A 160 -23.98 1.56 4.88
CA PRO A 160 -23.43 2.70 4.16
C PRO A 160 -22.06 3.16 4.68
N LEU A 161 -21.73 2.80 5.93
CA LEU A 161 -20.44 3.06 6.57
C LEU A 161 -19.44 1.92 6.34
N TYR A 162 -19.81 0.88 5.61
CA TYR A 162 -18.97 -0.29 5.35
C TYR A 162 -18.46 -0.95 6.64
N LEU A 163 -19.30 -1.02 7.67
CA LEU A 163 -18.92 -1.47 9.03
C LEU A 163 -18.13 -2.78 9.06
N PRO A 164 -18.50 -3.85 8.31
CA PRO A 164 -17.72 -5.08 8.32
C PRO A 164 -16.27 -4.88 7.85
N LEU A 165 -16.02 -3.90 6.99
CA LEU A 165 -14.73 -3.62 6.38
C LEU A 165 -13.93 -2.55 7.14
N THR A 166 -14.62 -1.61 7.80
CA THR A 166 -14.01 -0.45 8.47
C THR A 166 -13.81 -0.66 9.97
N PHE A 167 -14.78 -1.28 10.66
CA PHE A 167 -14.74 -1.46 12.11
C PHE A 167 -13.54 -2.27 12.60
N PRO A 168 -13.15 -3.40 11.96
CA PRO A 168 -11.96 -4.15 12.37
C PRO A 168 -10.66 -3.33 12.29
N ALA A 169 -10.61 -2.31 11.46
CA ALA A 169 -9.45 -1.44 11.32
C ALA A 169 -9.15 -0.60 12.59
N LEU A 170 -10.14 -0.42 13.47
CA LEU A 170 -9.97 0.26 14.77
C LEU A 170 -9.04 -0.49 15.73
N PHE A 171 -8.87 -1.79 15.55
CA PHE A 171 -8.05 -2.63 16.45
C PHE A 171 -6.61 -2.83 15.93
N GLY A 172 -6.25 -2.18 14.83
CA GLY A 172 -4.96 -2.32 14.19
C GLY A 172 -4.88 -3.56 13.29
N HIS A 173 -3.79 -3.64 12.53
CA HIS A 173 -3.51 -4.79 11.69
C HIS A 173 -2.18 -5.42 12.12
N PRO A 174 -2.11 -6.72 12.42
CA PRO A 174 -0.93 -7.37 13.00
C PRO A 174 0.35 -7.13 12.21
N TYR A 175 0.29 -7.19 10.89
CA TYR A 175 1.44 -6.91 10.00
C TYR A 175 1.97 -5.48 10.18
N PHE A 176 1.10 -4.48 10.23
CA PHE A 176 1.52 -3.09 10.41
C PHE A 176 1.98 -2.79 11.83
N ILE A 177 1.36 -3.43 12.84
CA ILE A 177 1.83 -3.39 14.22
C ILE A 177 3.27 -3.93 14.30
N PHE A 178 3.53 -5.08 13.67
CA PHE A 178 4.86 -5.67 13.62
C PHE A 178 5.86 -4.73 12.94
N LEU A 179 5.54 -4.23 11.75
CA LEU A 179 6.42 -3.34 10.97
C LEU A 179 6.79 -2.07 11.76
N LEU A 180 5.78 -1.39 12.30
CA LEU A 180 5.96 -0.17 13.08
C LEU A 180 6.76 -0.44 14.37
N ARG A 181 6.45 -1.54 15.08
CA ARG A 181 7.21 -1.95 16.27
C ARG A 181 8.69 -2.15 15.96
N GLN A 182 9.02 -2.86 14.87
CA GLN A 182 10.42 -3.06 14.48
C GLN A 182 11.12 -1.73 14.19
N PHE A 183 10.43 -0.82 13.52
CA PHE A 183 10.97 0.51 13.27
C PHE A 183 11.15 1.31 14.56
N PHE A 184 10.17 1.32 15.48
CA PHE A 184 10.25 2.05 16.74
C PHE A 184 11.39 1.57 17.63
N ARG A 185 11.76 0.29 17.55
CA ARG A 185 12.92 -0.26 18.28
C ARG A 185 14.26 0.23 17.75
N THR A 186 14.32 0.81 16.55
CA THR A 186 15.54 1.45 16.03
C THR A 186 15.73 2.88 16.53
N ILE A 187 14.69 3.49 17.08
CA ILE A 187 14.73 4.83 17.67
C ILE A 187 15.40 4.71 19.05
N PRO A 188 16.48 5.48 19.34
CA PRO A 188 17.15 5.46 20.63
C PRO A 188 16.19 5.69 21.80
N GLU A 189 16.32 4.88 22.87
CA GLU A 189 15.44 4.97 24.04
C GLU A 189 15.70 6.24 24.85
N GLU A 190 16.93 6.75 24.79
CA GLU A 190 17.38 7.96 25.49
C GLU A 190 16.51 9.19 25.17
N LEU A 191 15.93 9.24 23.94
CA LEU A 191 15.01 10.32 23.55
C LEU A 191 13.70 10.26 24.32
N SER A 192 13.17 9.06 24.53
CA SER A 192 11.96 8.85 25.29
C SER A 192 12.19 9.04 26.80
N GLU A 193 13.33 8.57 27.31
CA GLU A 193 13.72 8.72 28.71
C GLU A 193 13.96 10.19 29.10
N ALA A 194 14.67 10.94 28.28
CA ALA A 194 14.88 12.38 28.50
C ALA A 194 13.55 13.13 28.58
N ALA A 195 12.62 12.84 27.67
CA ALA A 195 11.31 13.45 27.69
C ALA A 195 10.47 13.06 28.94
N ARG A 196 10.60 11.82 29.42
CA ARG A 196 9.94 11.38 30.68
C ARG A 196 10.50 12.12 31.89
N ILE A 197 11.82 12.34 31.93
CA ILE A 197 12.48 13.12 33.00
C ILE A 197 11.98 14.57 32.99
N GLU A 198 11.73 15.14 31.81
CA GLU A 198 11.14 16.47 31.64
C GLU A 198 9.62 16.51 31.93
N GLY A 199 9.01 15.39 32.34
CA GLY A 199 7.60 15.30 32.69
C GLY A 199 6.65 15.16 31.51
N ALA A 200 7.12 14.75 30.32
CA ALA A 200 6.25 14.50 29.19
C ALA A 200 5.42 13.22 29.40
N SER A 201 4.11 13.29 29.10
CA SER A 201 3.26 12.10 29.09
C SER A 201 3.59 11.19 27.89
N GLU A 202 3.23 9.89 27.98
CA GLU A 202 3.44 8.94 26.88
C GLU A 202 2.76 9.40 25.56
N TRP A 203 1.60 10.07 25.66
CA TRP A 203 0.93 10.66 24.51
C TRP A 203 1.75 11.79 23.86
N LYS A 204 2.39 12.63 24.68
CA LYS A 204 3.26 13.69 24.16
C LYS A 204 4.51 13.11 23.51
N ILE A 205 5.10 12.05 24.07
CA ILE A 205 6.22 11.33 23.48
C ILE A 205 5.82 10.68 22.16
N LEU A 206 4.69 9.98 22.12
CA LEU A 206 4.17 9.30 20.93
C LEU A 206 3.99 10.27 19.76
N TRP A 207 3.29 11.38 19.97
CA TRP A 207 2.95 12.31 18.89
C TRP A 207 4.05 13.35 18.63
N GLY A 208 4.79 13.76 19.64
CA GLY A 208 5.81 14.81 19.55
C GLY A 208 7.20 14.31 19.19
N ILE A 209 7.53 13.06 19.49
CA ILE A 209 8.87 12.50 19.26
C ILE A 209 8.82 11.33 18.30
N ILE A 210 8.02 10.29 18.62
CA ILE A 210 8.03 9.05 17.85
C ILE A 210 7.40 9.24 16.47
N LEU A 211 6.28 9.92 16.36
CA LEU A 211 5.63 10.16 15.06
C LEU A 211 6.51 10.93 14.08
N PRO A 212 7.14 12.09 14.45
CA PRO A 212 8.04 12.79 13.55
C PRO A 212 9.23 11.95 13.05
N LEU A 213 9.81 11.13 13.94
CA LEU A 213 10.94 10.26 13.60
C LEU A 213 10.51 9.04 12.78
N SER A 214 9.22 8.66 12.85
CA SER A 214 8.66 7.48 12.18
C SER A 214 7.95 7.80 10.86
N LYS A 215 7.96 9.04 10.40
CA LYS A 215 7.27 9.44 9.17
C LYS A 215 7.53 8.50 7.98
N PRO A 216 8.77 8.03 7.71
CA PRO A 216 9.02 7.10 6.62
C PRO A 216 8.28 5.76 6.79
N ALA A 217 8.30 5.18 7.99
CA ALA A 217 7.61 3.93 8.27
C ALA A 217 6.09 4.08 8.21
N VAL A 218 5.56 5.19 8.73
CA VAL A 218 4.11 5.51 8.65
C VAL A 218 3.69 5.68 7.20
N ALA A 219 4.47 6.36 6.37
CA ALA A 219 4.17 6.52 4.94
C ALA A 219 4.09 5.17 4.20
N VAL A 220 4.96 4.22 4.55
CA VAL A 220 4.91 2.83 4.03
C VAL A 220 3.60 2.15 4.43
N VAL A 221 3.20 2.26 5.71
CA VAL A 221 1.95 1.68 6.21
C VAL A 221 0.73 2.30 5.52
N VAL A 222 0.70 3.62 5.38
CA VAL A 222 -0.36 4.35 4.66
C VAL A 222 -0.49 3.84 3.23
N LEU A 223 0.63 3.76 2.51
CA LEU A 223 0.62 3.31 1.11
C LEU A 223 0.12 1.87 0.98
N PHE A 224 0.69 0.94 1.74
CA PHE A 224 0.29 -0.47 1.64
C PHE A 224 -1.17 -0.67 2.05
N ARG A 225 -1.62 -0.01 3.12
CA ARG A 225 -3.02 -0.15 3.54
C ARG A 225 -3.98 0.44 2.52
N PHE A 226 -3.64 1.60 1.93
CA PHE A 226 -4.40 2.18 0.85
C PHE A 226 -4.47 1.24 -0.36
N LEU A 227 -3.33 0.71 -0.82
CA LEU A 227 -3.28 -0.21 -1.95
C LEU A 227 -4.10 -1.47 -1.71
N TRP A 228 -4.06 -2.02 -0.50
CA TRP A 228 -4.84 -3.22 -0.15
C TRP A 228 -6.34 -2.95 -0.19
N SER A 229 -6.79 -1.83 0.39
CA SER A 229 -8.22 -1.49 0.38
C SER A 229 -8.71 -1.04 -1.01
N TRP A 230 -7.86 -0.37 -1.79
CA TRP A 230 -8.18 0.05 -3.15
C TRP A 230 -8.41 -1.15 -4.09
N ASN A 231 -7.56 -2.16 -3.97
CA ASN A 231 -7.65 -3.38 -4.79
C ASN A 231 -8.52 -4.48 -4.17
N ASP A 232 -9.11 -4.24 -3.00
CA ASP A 232 -9.94 -5.24 -2.34
C ASP A 232 -11.24 -5.44 -3.14
N TYR A 233 -11.38 -6.66 -3.64
CA TYR A 233 -12.56 -7.12 -4.36
C TYR A 233 -13.42 -8.05 -3.48
N LEU A 234 -12.76 -8.97 -2.77
CA LEU A 234 -13.47 -10.05 -2.06
C LEU A 234 -14.18 -9.56 -0.79
N GLY A 235 -13.60 -8.63 -0.04
CA GLY A 235 -14.24 -8.04 1.12
C GLY A 235 -15.57 -7.38 0.75
N PRO A 236 -15.59 -6.40 -0.16
CA PRO A 236 -16.82 -5.80 -0.66
C PRO A 236 -17.79 -6.81 -1.25
N LEU A 237 -17.33 -7.80 -2.02
CA LEU A 237 -18.21 -8.82 -2.64
C LEU A 237 -18.99 -9.63 -1.60
N ILE A 238 -18.40 -9.88 -0.43
CA ILE A 238 -19.03 -10.68 0.63
C ILE A 238 -20.06 -9.87 1.42
N TYR A 239 -19.74 -8.59 1.70
CA TYR A 239 -20.52 -7.78 2.63
C TYR A 239 -21.48 -6.79 1.95
N LEU A 240 -21.33 -6.55 0.63
CA LEU A 240 -22.15 -5.62 -0.14
C LEU A 240 -22.86 -6.35 -1.27
N ASN A 241 -24.18 -6.22 -1.33
CA ASN A 241 -25.02 -6.80 -2.40
C ASN A 241 -26.03 -5.77 -2.96
N LYS A 242 -25.79 -4.47 -2.70
CA LYS A 242 -26.51 -3.35 -3.29
C LYS A 242 -25.58 -2.58 -4.22
N ASP A 243 -26.03 -2.36 -5.44
CA ASP A 243 -25.25 -1.73 -6.51
C ASP A 243 -24.76 -0.31 -6.17
N ASP A 244 -25.60 0.46 -5.46
CA ASP A 244 -25.30 1.83 -5.00
C ASP A 244 -24.19 1.89 -3.93
N LEU A 245 -23.86 0.74 -3.35
CA LEU A 245 -22.76 0.62 -2.39
C LEU A 245 -21.48 0.03 -2.99
N TYR A 246 -21.45 -0.32 -4.25
CA TYR A 246 -20.28 -0.97 -4.84
C TYR A 246 -19.10 0.00 -4.94
N PRO A 247 -17.90 -0.38 -4.45
CA PRO A 247 -16.67 0.33 -4.76
C PRO A 247 -16.20 0.03 -6.20
N LEU A 248 -15.19 0.75 -6.67
CA LEU A 248 -14.65 0.63 -8.04
C LEU A 248 -14.29 -0.80 -8.42
N SER A 249 -13.71 -1.57 -7.51
CA SER A 249 -13.35 -2.98 -7.75
C SER A 249 -14.56 -3.84 -8.12
N LEU A 250 -15.68 -3.68 -7.40
CA LEU A 250 -16.95 -4.34 -7.75
C LEU A 250 -17.64 -3.71 -8.95
N GLY A 251 -17.51 -2.41 -9.16
CA GLY A 251 -18.01 -1.72 -10.33
C GLY A 251 -17.42 -2.27 -11.62
N ILE A 252 -16.11 -2.50 -11.68
CA ILE A 252 -15.40 -3.12 -12.80
C ILE A 252 -15.89 -4.56 -13.01
N TRP A 253 -16.03 -5.35 -11.96
CA TRP A 253 -16.57 -6.70 -12.05
C TRP A 253 -18.01 -6.73 -12.59
N ARG A 254 -18.85 -5.80 -12.12
CA ARG A 254 -20.22 -5.66 -12.63
C ARG A 254 -20.24 -5.31 -14.11
N LEU A 255 -19.38 -4.38 -14.55
CA LEU A 255 -19.25 -4.03 -15.96
C LEU A 255 -18.86 -5.25 -16.80
N GLN A 256 -17.88 -6.04 -16.36
CA GLN A 256 -17.48 -7.27 -17.03
C GLN A 256 -18.63 -8.29 -17.12
N ARG A 257 -19.38 -8.47 -16.04
CA ARG A 257 -20.51 -9.41 -15.99
C ARG A 257 -21.65 -9.01 -16.91
N THR A 258 -22.01 -7.74 -16.93
CA THR A 258 -23.07 -7.21 -17.80
C THR A 258 -22.69 -7.38 -19.26
N ALA A 259 -21.44 -7.14 -19.61
CA ALA A 259 -20.90 -7.34 -20.94
C ALA A 259 -21.05 -8.79 -21.45
N THR A 260 -20.85 -9.77 -20.55
CA THR A 260 -20.93 -11.20 -20.92
C THR A 260 -22.34 -11.76 -20.91
N SER A 261 -23.26 -11.24 -20.06
CA SER A 261 -24.59 -11.80 -19.84
C SER A 261 -25.64 -11.34 -20.85
N THR A 262 -25.52 -10.16 -21.43
CA THR A 262 -26.54 -9.59 -22.33
C THR A 262 -26.34 -9.96 -23.78
N GLY A 263 -25.30 -10.72 -24.13
CA GLY A 263 -24.96 -11.03 -25.52
C GLY A 263 -24.60 -9.81 -26.39
N ASN A 264 -24.78 -8.60 -25.84
CA ASN A 264 -24.39 -7.35 -26.48
C ASN A 264 -22.99 -6.96 -25.99
N THR A 265 -21.99 -7.62 -26.57
CA THR A 265 -20.57 -7.36 -26.26
C THR A 265 -20.07 -6.05 -26.86
N ALA A 266 -20.92 -5.34 -27.62
CA ALA A 266 -20.55 -4.09 -28.26
C ALA A 266 -20.06 -3.06 -27.25
N LEU A 267 -18.84 -2.57 -27.44
CA LEU A 267 -18.11 -1.61 -26.61
C LEU A 267 -17.81 -2.07 -25.16
N ALA A 268 -18.14 -3.33 -24.81
CA ALA A 268 -17.91 -3.81 -23.45
C ALA A 268 -16.42 -3.87 -23.09
N TYR A 269 -15.59 -4.37 -24.00
CA TYR A 269 -14.14 -4.48 -23.80
C TYR A 269 -13.45 -3.13 -23.83
N PRO A 270 -13.68 -2.25 -24.82
CA PRO A 270 -13.13 -0.89 -24.83
C PRO A 270 -13.49 -0.08 -23.58
N HIS A 271 -14.76 -0.12 -23.15
CA HIS A 271 -15.21 0.57 -21.92
C HIS A 271 -14.58 -0.03 -20.67
N LEU A 272 -14.47 -1.37 -20.57
CA LEU A 272 -13.80 -2.04 -19.46
C LEU A 272 -12.34 -1.60 -19.34
N MET A 273 -11.61 -1.57 -20.46
CA MET A 273 -10.22 -1.14 -20.48
C MET A 273 -10.06 0.36 -20.19
N ALA A 274 -10.98 1.20 -20.67
CA ALA A 274 -10.99 2.62 -20.40
C ALA A 274 -11.19 2.92 -18.90
N VAL A 275 -12.21 2.29 -18.28
CA VAL A 275 -12.45 2.44 -16.85
C VAL A 275 -11.30 1.86 -16.02
N SER A 276 -10.78 0.69 -16.39
CA SER A 276 -9.63 0.08 -15.70
C SER A 276 -8.40 0.98 -15.76
N THR A 277 -8.18 1.67 -16.89
CA THR A 277 -7.09 2.66 -17.03
C THR A 277 -7.27 3.81 -16.04
N ILE A 278 -8.46 4.40 -15.93
CA ILE A 278 -8.74 5.47 -14.98
C ILE A 278 -8.54 4.99 -13.54
N VAL A 279 -9.05 3.81 -13.20
CA VAL A 279 -8.96 3.23 -11.85
C VAL A 279 -7.53 2.86 -11.45
N ALA A 280 -6.66 2.58 -12.41
CA ALA A 280 -5.23 2.33 -12.16
C ALA A 280 -4.44 3.61 -11.82
N LEU A 281 -4.88 4.80 -12.28
CA LEU A 281 -4.14 6.06 -12.09
C LEU A 281 -3.86 6.40 -10.63
N PRO A 282 -4.81 6.33 -9.67
CA PRO A 282 -4.54 6.63 -8.28
C PRO A 282 -3.46 5.73 -7.67
N VAL A 283 -3.41 4.45 -8.06
CA VAL A 283 -2.38 3.50 -7.62
C VAL A 283 -1.00 3.89 -8.14
N ILE A 284 -0.92 4.23 -9.43
CA ILE A 284 0.32 4.68 -10.08
C ILE A 284 0.81 5.98 -9.43
N ILE A 285 -0.08 6.95 -9.22
CA ILE A 285 0.24 8.22 -8.58
C ILE A 285 0.73 8.01 -7.15
N ALA A 286 0.01 7.21 -6.36
CA ALA A 286 0.39 6.89 -4.99
C ALA A 286 1.79 6.25 -4.92
N PHE A 287 2.10 5.33 -5.85
CA PHE A 287 3.43 4.71 -5.92
C PHE A 287 4.52 5.72 -6.30
N ILE A 288 4.29 6.57 -7.31
CA ILE A 288 5.25 7.60 -7.74
C ILE A 288 5.56 8.57 -6.58
N LEU A 289 4.55 8.97 -5.81
CA LEU A 289 4.74 9.86 -4.67
C LEU A 289 5.51 9.18 -3.53
N ALA A 290 5.27 7.90 -3.29
CA ALA A 290 5.86 7.16 -2.18
C ALA A 290 7.24 6.56 -2.49
N GLN A 291 7.64 6.41 -3.75
CA GLN A 291 8.88 5.72 -4.14
C GLN A 291 10.15 6.27 -3.46
N ARG A 292 10.24 7.59 -3.25
CA ARG A 292 11.39 8.22 -2.56
C ARG A 292 11.49 7.76 -1.11
N THR A 293 10.37 7.68 -0.40
CA THR A 293 10.33 7.24 1.00
C THR A 293 10.80 5.79 1.15
N PHE A 294 10.54 4.93 0.16
CA PHE A 294 11.06 3.56 0.14
C PHE A 294 12.57 3.51 -0.02
N ILE A 295 13.12 4.30 -0.93
CA ILE A 295 14.57 4.32 -1.19
C ILE A 295 15.32 4.83 0.03
N GLU A 296 14.85 5.89 0.68
CA GLU A 296 15.44 6.48 1.86
C GLU A 296 15.33 5.55 3.08
N GLY A 297 14.19 4.89 3.27
CA GLY A 297 13.97 3.93 4.36
C GLY A 297 14.88 2.70 4.30
N ILE A 298 15.18 2.21 3.09
CA ILE A 298 16.08 1.07 2.89
C ILE A 298 17.55 1.49 3.10
N SER A 299 17.93 2.70 2.69
CA SER A 299 19.30 3.18 2.80
C SER A 299 19.76 3.39 4.25
N THR A 300 18.85 3.75 5.16
CA THR A 300 19.17 3.95 6.59
C THR A 300 19.36 2.62 7.34
N THR A 301 18.79 1.52 6.87
CA THR A 301 18.99 0.19 7.44
C THR A 301 20.25 -0.51 6.93
N GLY A 302 20.75 -0.13 5.75
CA GLY A 302 21.96 -0.71 5.13
C GLY A 302 23.31 -0.14 5.61
N LEU A 303 23.33 0.94 6.39
CA LEU A 303 24.57 1.61 6.84
C LEU A 303 25.07 1.17 8.23
N LYS A 304 24.47 0.13 8.83
CA LYS A 304 24.92 -0.48 10.10
C LYS A 304 25.43 -1.91 9.89
N GLY A 305 26.25 -2.12 8.87
CA GLY A 305 27.07 -3.30 8.66
C GLY A 305 28.53 -2.93 8.54
#